data_ba435a90ffcd11ab93b3979a4bca5665
#
_entry.id   ba435a90ffcd11ab93b3979a4bca5665
#
_cell.length_a   1.000
_cell.length_b   1.000
_cell.length_c   1.000
_cell.angle_alpha   90.00
_cell.angle_beta   90.00
_cell.angle_gamma   90.00
#
_symmetry.space_group_name_H-M   'P 1'
#
loop_
_entity.id
_entity.type
_entity.pdbx_description
1 polymer ?
#
loop_
_entity_poly.entity_id
_entity_poly.type
_entity_poly.pdbx_seq_one_letter_code
_entity_poly.pdbx_strand_id
1 'polypeptide(L)'
;MTAKTSTRRRAPTSAPKASRTVHDGLPFDPAAPGLPRGLARFGAQLERVRTALAARPSADARGADALRGQVLYKANIRTPLFMLEGLARVACGTGGDEDVFGEILRDVKILEDVTGQVDFWWVVREKSVAWGLPPEFLRHAEDHHQAACGRMAGWLEARAWVDHRYLPTEGDVRLRVHRMGRALADESWPSPRKESRRIAEFFLDRVRSTDAAVRALDLDDVEHGLHELRRKLRWLSIYATSLDGAVQLDTAARAPKGWARYLTPAVVNNPFNALPKGDGRAEPLRLPAPLFYALSWLIAELGALKDRAQWTEVVAHGLDAVGLGDAKPKRLLGDATLEAREAGKLAGAIAQKTLFEDKLLPRLAEAIEAQV
;
A
#
# COMPACT_ATOMS: atom_id res chain seq x y z
N MET A 1 68.67 29.86 16.49
CA MET A 1 67.80 29.16 17.46
C MET A 1 66.36 29.40 17.07
N THR A 2 65.75 28.46 16.36
CA THR A 2 64.42 28.55 15.85
C THR A 2 63.57 27.44 16.53
N ALA A 3 62.58 27.87 17.34
CA ALA A 3 61.68 26.95 18.07
C ALA A 3 60.63 26.39 17.13
N LYS A 4 60.53 25.02 17.02
CA LYS A 4 59.49 24.27 16.35
C LYS A 4 58.29 24.15 17.30
N THR A 5 57.18 24.81 16.97
CA THR A 5 55.90 24.61 17.62
C THR A 5 55.21 23.34 17.05
N SER A 6 55.09 22.34 17.89
CA SER A 6 54.38 21.06 17.60
C SER A 6 52.89 21.25 17.84
N THR A 7 52.09 21.25 16.76
CA THR A 7 50.62 21.22 16.82
C THR A 7 50.16 19.80 17.05
N ARG A 8 49.74 19.48 18.26
CA ARG A 8 49.03 18.20 18.60
C ARG A 8 47.68 18.14 17.88
N ARG A 9 47.54 17.28 16.89
CA ARG A 9 46.25 16.87 16.34
C ARG A 9 45.45 16.14 17.43
N ARG A 10 44.30 16.70 17.80
CA ARG A 10 43.29 15.99 18.60
C ARG A 10 42.71 14.88 17.74
N ALA A 11 42.73 13.64 18.27
CA ALA A 11 42.04 12.50 17.70
C ALA A 11 40.52 12.72 17.73
N PRO A 12 39.75 12.26 16.73
CA PRO A 12 38.30 12.34 16.75
C PRO A 12 37.77 11.48 17.89
N THR A 13 36.98 12.08 18.78
CA THR A 13 36.22 11.40 19.81
C THR A 13 35.23 10.45 19.12
N SER A 14 35.45 9.16 19.27
CA SER A 14 34.49 8.12 18.86
C SER A 14 33.16 8.37 19.57
N ALA A 15 32.09 8.53 18.79
CA ALA A 15 30.73 8.54 19.31
C ALA A 15 30.46 7.26 20.14
N PRO A 16 29.71 7.35 21.24
CA PRO A 16 29.39 6.19 22.06
C PRO A 16 28.65 5.16 21.19
N LYS A 17 29.21 3.94 21.10
CA LYS A 17 28.51 2.79 20.53
C LYS A 17 27.25 2.56 21.35
N ALA A 18 26.09 2.82 20.75
CA ALA A 18 24.80 2.50 21.33
C ALA A 18 24.83 1.01 21.75
N SER A 19 24.47 0.76 23.00
CA SER A 19 24.28 -0.58 23.55
C SER A 19 23.33 -1.33 22.63
N ARG A 20 23.81 -2.39 21.98
CA ARG A 20 23.01 -3.34 21.21
C ARG A 20 22.19 -4.18 22.17
N THR A 21 21.06 -3.68 22.62
CA THR A 21 19.96 -4.53 23.05
C THR A 21 19.41 -5.15 21.77
N VAL A 22 19.68 -6.44 21.60
CA VAL A 22 19.10 -7.25 20.52
C VAL A 22 17.60 -7.29 20.82
N HIS A 23 16.80 -6.47 20.15
CA HIS A 23 15.36 -6.63 20.16
C HIS A 23 15.03 -7.88 19.35
N ASP A 24 14.21 -8.75 19.95
CA ASP A 24 13.78 -10.00 19.36
C ASP A 24 13.05 -9.75 18.03
N GLY A 25 13.78 -9.79 16.91
CA GLY A 25 13.21 -9.74 15.57
C GLY A 25 13.78 -8.69 14.61
N LEU A 26 14.00 -7.44 15.00
CA LEU A 26 14.69 -6.42 14.20
C LEU A 26 16.02 -6.05 14.83
N PRO A 27 17.04 -5.63 14.05
CA PRO A 27 18.36 -5.24 14.58
C PRO A 27 18.34 -3.87 15.30
N PHE A 28 17.19 -3.23 15.40
CA PHE A 28 16.96 -1.96 16.08
C PHE A 28 15.52 -1.89 16.61
N ASP A 29 15.28 -1.05 17.62
CA ASP A 29 13.93 -0.73 18.10
C ASP A 29 13.34 0.42 17.25
N PRO A 30 12.24 0.19 16.49
CA PRO A 30 11.62 1.22 15.67
C PRO A 30 11.09 2.43 16.47
N ALA A 31 10.82 2.24 17.77
CA ALA A 31 10.34 3.29 18.68
C ALA A 31 11.47 4.01 19.42
N ALA A 32 12.74 3.63 19.21
CA ALA A 32 13.85 4.23 19.91
C ALA A 32 13.95 5.74 19.62
N PRO A 33 14.13 6.59 20.67
CA PRO A 33 14.29 8.02 20.50
C PRO A 33 15.58 8.33 19.70
N GLY A 34 15.49 9.29 18.80
CA GLY A 34 16.63 9.71 17.99
C GLY A 34 16.88 8.89 16.72
N LEU A 35 16.10 7.88 16.45
CA LEU A 35 16.19 7.13 15.19
C LEU A 35 15.91 8.07 13.99
N PRO A 36 16.59 7.89 12.84
CA PRO A 36 16.20 8.52 11.60
C PRO A 36 14.73 8.22 11.26
N ARG A 37 13.97 9.24 10.84
CA ARG A 37 12.52 9.11 10.59
C ARG A 37 12.19 8.03 9.56
N GLY A 38 12.97 7.98 8.46
CA GLY A 38 12.82 6.93 7.45
C GLY A 38 13.00 5.54 8.03
N LEU A 39 14.08 5.33 8.82
CA LEU A 39 14.34 4.04 9.48
C LEU A 39 13.21 3.66 10.44
N ALA A 40 12.72 4.60 11.25
CA ALA A 40 11.61 4.36 12.17
C ALA A 40 10.34 3.92 11.43
N ARG A 41 9.99 4.57 10.29
CA ARG A 41 8.82 4.22 9.47
C ARG A 41 8.91 2.82 8.88
N PHE A 42 10.05 2.48 8.26
CA PHE A 42 10.26 1.12 7.75
C PHE A 42 10.20 0.09 8.88
N GLY A 43 10.89 0.36 9.98
CA GLY A 43 10.91 -0.53 11.14
C GLY A 43 9.53 -0.80 11.71
N ALA A 44 8.69 0.22 11.85
CA ALA A 44 7.32 0.07 12.32
C ALA A 44 6.48 -0.85 11.42
N GLN A 45 6.64 -0.76 10.09
CA GLN A 45 5.92 -1.64 9.17
C GLN A 45 6.49 -3.05 9.13
N LEU A 46 7.82 -3.21 9.18
CA LEU A 46 8.47 -4.53 9.29
C LEU A 46 8.03 -5.26 10.56
N GLU A 47 7.89 -4.55 11.69
CA GLU A 47 7.40 -5.12 12.94
C GLU A 47 5.94 -5.59 12.81
N ARG A 48 5.08 -4.83 12.12
CA ARG A 48 3.70 -5.25 11.82
C ARG A 48 3.67 -6.50 10.92
N VAL A 49 4.54 -6.57 9.91
CA VAL A 49 4.67 -7.78 9.07
C VAL A 49 5.12 -8.97 9.92
N ARG A 50 6.14 -8.79 10.78
CA ARG A 50 6.62 -9.83 11.69
C ARG A 50 5.50 -10.34 12.60
N THR A 51 4.74 -9.44 13.19
CA THR A 51 3.60 -9.77 14.04
C THR A 51 2.53 -10.56 13.28
N ALA A 52 2.18 -10.14 12.05
CA ALA A 52 1.24 -10.86 11.22
C ALA A 52 1.78 -12.26 10.84
N LEU A 53 3.07 -12.38 10.50
CA LEU A 53 3.72 -13.66 10.23
C LEU A 53 3.73 -14.60 11.46
N ALA A 54 3.65 -14.09 12.67
CA ALA A 54 3.54 -14.89 13.90
C ALA A 54 2.10 -15.39 14.17
N ALA A 55 1.08 -14.88 13.49
CA ALA A 55 -0.32 -15.27 13.70
C ALA A 55 -0.52 -16.79 13.53
N ARG A 56 -1.44 -17.34 14.32
CA ARG A 56 -1.83 -18.77 14.31
C ARG A 56 -3.33 -18.89 14.07
N PRO A 57 -3.78 -20.01 13.49
CA PRO A 57 -5.19 -20.29 13.44
C PRO A 57 -5.74 -20.40 14.88
N SER A 58 -7.00 -20.02 15.10
CA SER A 58 -7.66 -20.30 16.37
C SER A 58 -7.78 -21.82 16.61
N ALA A 59 -7.90 -22.24 17.87
CA ALA A 59 -7.93 -23.66 18.23
C ALA A 59 -9.13 -24.41 17.61
N ASP A 60 -10.20 -23.68 17.32
CA ASP A 60 -11.44 -24.15 16.70
C ASP A 60 -11.48 -23.95 15.18
N ALA A 61 -10.47 -23.33 14.57
CA ALA A 61 -10.40 -23.12 13.13
C ALA A 61 -10.41 -24.46 12.39
N ARG A 62 -11.21 -24.56 11.33
CA ARG A 62 -11.35 -25.73 10.48
C ARG A 62 -11.37 -25.32 9.00
N GLY A 63 -11.07 -26.26 8.12
CA GLY A 63 -11.10 -26.04 6.68
C GLY A 63 -10.27 -24.83 6.26
N ALA A 64 -10.86 -23.96 5.45
CA ALA A 64 -10.20 -22.77 4.91
C ALA A 64 -9.64 -21.82 5.99
N ASP A 65 -10.31 -21.69 7.14
CA ASP A 65 -9.90 -20.81 8.23
C ASP A 65 -8.62 -21.28 8.92
N ALA A 66 -8.26 -22.54 8.82
CA ALA A 66 -7.01 -23.10 9.32
C ALA A 66 -5.85 -22.96 8.33
N LEU A 67 -6.11 -22.60 7.07
CA LEU A 67 -5.07 -22.45 6.05
C LEU A 67 -4.15 -21.26 6.36
N ARG A 68 -2.85 -21.48 6.23
CA ARG A 68 -1.83 -20.48 6.57
C ARG A 68 -2.05 -19.15 5.86
N GLY A 69 -2.34 -19.16 4.56
CA GLY A 69 -2.60 -17.95 3.79
C GLY A 69 -3.80 -17.16 4.33
N GLN A 70 -4.87 -17.86 4.69
CA GLN A 70 -6.07 -17.24 5.27
C GLN A 70 -5.82 -16.64 6.65
N VAL A 71 -5.05 -17.32 7.49
CA VAL A 71 -4.65 -16.82 8.82
C VAL A 71 -3.88 -15.50 8.70
N LEU A 72 -2.91 -15.43 7.76
CA LEU A 72 -2.12 -14.24 7.53
C LEU A 72 -2.95 -13.09 6.92
N TYR A 73 -3.86 -13.41 6.01
CA TYR A 73 -4.80 -12.44 5.47
C TYR A 73 -5.67 -11.83 6.60
N LYS A 74 -6.27 -12.66 7.45
CA LYS A 74 -7.04 -12.21 8.63
C LYS A 74 -6.20 -11.43 9.64
N ALA A 75 -4.91 -11.70 9.75
CA ALA A 75 -3.96 -10.94 10.56
C ALA A 75 -3.58 -9.58 9.93
N ASN A 76 -4.24 -9.19 8.84
CA ASN A 76 -4.03 -7.91 8.14
C ASN A 76 -2.60 -7.67 7.67
N ILE A 77 -1.90 -8.71 7.20
CA ILE A 77 -0.54 -8.59 6.67
C ILE A 77 -0.46 -7.65 5.46
N ARG A 78 -1.55 -7.53 4.71
CA ARG A 78 -1.59 -6.75 3.46
C ARG A 78 -1.38 -5.25 3.68
N THR A 79 -1.94 -4.68 4.74
CA THR A 79 -1.79 -3.25 5.03
C THR A 79 -0.33 -2.82 5.23
N PRO A 80 0.48 -3.44 6.12
CA PRO A 80 1.88 -3.07 6.25
C PRO A 80 2.72 -3.35 4.99
N LEU A 81 2.34 -4.31 4.14
CA LEU A 81 3.01 -4.52 2.86
C LEU A 81 2.78 -3.34 1.90
N PHE A 82 1.57 -2.81 1.77
CA PHE A 82 1.33 -1.57 1.02
C PHE A 82 2.11 -0.38 1.56
N MET A 83 2.22 -0.26 2.88
CA MET A 83 3.00 0.83 3.50
C MET A 83 4.50 0.67 3.19
N LEU A 84 5.06 -0.54 3.28
CA LEU A 84 6.45 -0.82 2.93
C LEU A 84 6.72 -0.57 1.45
N GLU A 85 5.83 -1.01 0.56
CA GLU A 85 5.93 -0.72 -0.87
C GLU A 85 5.92 0.79 -1.13
N GLY A 86 5.02 1.54 -0.48
CA GLY A 86 4.96 2.99 -0.56
C GLY A 86 6.26 3.65 -0.11
N LEU A 87 6.78 3.26 1.05
CA LEU A 87 8.05 3.76 1.59
C LEU A 87 9.23 3.45 0.67
N ALA A 88 9.32 2.23 0.13
CA ALA A 88 10.39 1.83 -0.78
C ALA A 88 10.35 2.64 -2.10
N ARG A 89 9.16 2.86 -2.67
CA ARG A 89 8.98 3.72 -3.85
C ARG A 89 9.39 5.16 -3.58
N VAL A 90 9.05 5.70 -2.40
CA VAL A 90 9.48 7.05 -1.99
C VAL A 90 11.01 7.08 -1.84
N ALA A 91 11.61 6.10 -1.18
CA ALA A 91 13.06 6.04 -0.97
C ALA A 91 13.82 5.98 -2.31
N CYS A 92 13.45 5.08 -3.23
CA CYS A 92 14.01 5.04 -4.59
C CYS A 92 13.85 6.38 -5.31
N GLY A 93 12.66 6.99 -5.25
CA GLY A 93 12.38 8.27 -5.93
C GLY A 93 13.01 9.49 -5.28
N THR A 94 13.56 9.39 -4.08
CA THR A 94 14.23 10.48 -3.35
C THR A 94 15.75 10.30 -3.25
N GLY A 95 16.32 9.37 -4.04
CA GLY A 95 17.76 9.11 -4.11
C GLY A 95 18.29 8.28 -2.93
N GLY A 96 17.48 7.34 -2.43
CA GLY A 96 17.95 6.23 -1.58
C GLY A 96 18.68 5.18 -2.40
N ASP A 97 19.42 4.29 -1.73
CA ASP A 97 20.16 3.21 -2.38
C ASP A 97 19.20 2.26 -3.13
N GLU A 98 19.37 2.17 -4.45
CA GLU A 98 18.46 1.39 -5.31
C GLU A 98 18.63 -0.12 -5.08
N ASP A 99 19.81 -0.59 -4.70
CA ASP A 99 20.04 -2.00 -4.38
C ASP A 99 19.26 -2.40 -3.12
N VAL A 100 19.25 -1.56 -2.09
CA VAL A 100 18.52 -1.80 -0.84
C VAL A 100 17.01 -1.61 -1.01
N PHE A 101 16.59 -0.43 -1.44
CA PHE A 101 15.16 -0.12 -1.51
C PHE A 101 14.45 -0.80 -2.68
N GLY A 102 15.15 -1.05 -3.79
CA GLY A 102 14.64 -1.82 -4.91
C GLY A 102 14.49 -3.31 -4.58
N GLU A 103 15.39 -3.90 -3.77
CA GLU A 103 15.21 -5.28 -3.28
C GLU A 103 14.00 -5.38 -2.35
N ILE A 104 13.87 -4.45 -1.39
CA ILE A 104 12.70 -4.38 -0.50
C ILE A 104 11.42 -4.26 -1.31
N LEU A 105 11.39 -3.35 -2.30
CA LEU A 105 10.24 -3.14 -3.16
C LEU A 105 9.82 -4.42 -3.90
N ARG A 106 10.77 -5.13 -4.52
CA ARG A 106 10.50 -6.40 -5.23
C ARG A 106 9.92 -7.46 -4.31
N ASP A 107 10.53 -7.67 -3.16
CA ASP A 107 10.12 -8.71 -2.22
C ASP A 107 8.75 -8.44 -1.62
N VAL A 108 8.50 -7.19 -1.21
CA VAL A 108 7.24 -6.76 -0.62
C VAL A 108 6.11 -6.82 -1.66
N LYS A 109 6.40 -6.40 -2.92
CA LYS A 109 5.42 -6.45 -4.01
C LYS A 109 4.98 -7.88 -4.33
N ILE A 110 5.90 -8.82 -4.40
CA ILE A 110 5.55 -10.21 -4.65
C ILE A 110 4.71 -10.78 -3.49
N LEU A 111 5.05 -10.47 -2.23
CA LEU A 111 4.26 -10.92 -1.08
C LEU A 111 2.86 -10.27 -1.06
N GLU A 112 2.75 -8.99 -1.46
CA GLU A 112 1.48 -8.31 -1.61
C GLU A 112 0.62 -8.98 -2.68
N ASP A 113 1.21 -9.32 -3.85
CA ASP A 113 0.51 -9.96 -4.95
C ASP A 113 -0.05 -11.34 -4.56
N VAL A 114 0.76 -12.21 -3.93
CA VAL A 114 0.27 -13.53 -3.49
C VAL A 114 -0.77 -13.43 -2.38
N THR A 115 -0.64 -12.43 -1.50
CA THR A 115 -1.67 -12.13 -0.48
C THR A 115 -2.94 -11.59 -1.15
N GLY A 116 -2.81 -10.79 -2.19
CA GLY A 116 -3.92 -10.29 -3.00
C GLY A 116 -4.72 -11.40 -3.66
N GLN A 117 -4.07 -12.51 -4.07
CA GLN A 117 -4.77 -13.69 -4.61
C GLN A 117 -5.58 -14.41 -3.51
N VAL A 118 -5.09 -14.50 -2.28
CA VAL A 118 -5.83 -15.06 -1.15
C VAL A 118 -7.07 -14.19 -0.85
N ASP A 119 -6.89 -12.86 -0.76
CA ASP A 119 -7.96 -11.89 -0.57
C ASP A 119 -9.04 -12.02 -1.66
N PHE A 120 -8.62 -12.01 -2.92
CA PHE A 120 -9.52 -12.08 -4.07
C PHE A 120 -10.41 -13.33 -4.02
N TRP A 121 -9.82 -14.53 -3.90
CA TRP A 121 -10.58 -15.76 -3.89
C TRP A 121 -11.40 -15.97 -2.62
N TRP A 122 -10.94 -15.43 -1.49
CA TRP A 122 -11.76 -15.37 -0.28
C TRP A 122 -13.02 -14.54 -0.51
N VAL A 123 -12.90 -13.33 -1.09
CA VAL A 123 -14.06 -12.47 -1.37
C VAL A 123 -14.96 -13.07 -2.43
N VAL A 124 -14.43 -13.74 -3.48
CA VAL A 124 -15.21 -14.48 -4.47
C VAL A 124 -16.08 -15.53 -3.78
N ARG A 125 -15.48 -16.34 -2.90
CA ARG A 125 -16.16 -17.36 -2.13
C ARG A 125 -17.29 -16.78 -1.27
N GLU A 126 -17.01 -15.77 -0.46
CA GLU A 126 -18.00 -15.13 0.42
C GLU A 126 -19.17 -14.53 -0.38
N LYS A 127 -18.88 -13.82 -1.45
CA LYS A 127 -19.91 -13.23 -2.33
C LYS A 127 -20.73 -14.32 -3.05
N SER A 128 -20.10 -15.39 -3.47
CA SER A 128 -20.79 -16.50 -4.13
C SER A 128 -21.86 -17.13 -3.23
N VAL A 129 -21.57 -17.28 -1.94
CA VAL A 129 -22.56 -17.73 -0.95
C VAL A 129 -23.67 -16.68 -0.81
N ALA A 130 -23.31 -15.40 -0.66
CA ALA A 130 -24.28 -14.32 -0.49
C ALA A 130 -25.23 -14.16 -1.69
N TRP A 131 -24.75 -14.44 -2.91
CA TRP A 131 -25.54 -14.36 -4.14
C TRP A 131 -26.27 -15.66 -4.49
N GLY A 132 -26.12 -16.73 -3.70
CA GLY A 132 -26.74 -18.02 -3.96
C GLY A 132 -26.28 -18.66 -5.27
N LEU A 133 -24.99 -18.53 -5.63
CA LEU A 133 -24.45 -19.13 -6.84
C LEU A 133 -24.50 -20.66 -6.77
N PRO A 134 -24.50 -21.38 -7.93
CA PRO A 134 -24.57 -22.83 -7.96
C PRO A 134 -23.50 -23.53 -7.13
N PRO A 135 -23.77 -24.72 -6.53
CA PRO A 135 -22.78 -25.44 -5.72
C PRO A 135 -21.47 -25.75 -6.46
N GLU A 136 -21.52 -25.94 -7.78
CA GLU A 136 -20.35 -26.15 -8.64
C GLU A 136 -19.42 -24.93 -8.62
N PHE A 137 -20.00 -23.73 -8.71
CA PHE A 137 -19.26 -22.48 -8.62
C PHE A 137 -18.66 -22.29 -7.22
N LEU A 138 -19.42 -22.61 -6.17
CA LEU A 138 -18.91 -22.51 -4.79
C LEU A 138 -17.68 -23.40 -4.58
N ARG A 139 -17.71 -24.65 -5.10
CA ARG A 139 -16.54 -25.54 -5.07
C ARG A 139 -15.37 -24.98 -5.86
N HIS A 140 -15.60 -24.48 -7.07
CA HIS A 140 -14.57 -23.82 -7.87
C HIS A 140 -13.89 -22.67 -7.11
N ALA A 141 -14.68 -21.80 -6.48
CA ALA A 141 -14.14 -20.67 -5.68
C ALA A 141 -13.34 -21.17 -4.47
N GLU A 142 -13.81 -22.20 -3.77
CA GLU A 142 -13.12 -22.82 -2.63
C GLU A 142 -11.78 -23.44 -3.06
N ASP A 143 -11.74 -24.20 -4.17
CA ASP A 143 -10.53 -24.85 -4.70
C ASP A 143 -9.47 -23.80 -5.06
N HIS A 144 -9.90 -22.72 -5.72
CA HIS A 144 -9.01 -21.60 -6.04
C HIS A 144 -8.48 -20.86 -4.80
N HIS A 145 -9.32 -20.67 -3.79
CA HIS A 145 -8.91 -20.08 -2.53
C HIS A 145 -7.88 -20.96 -1.80
N GLN A 146 -8.11 -22.26 -1.71
CA GLN A 146 -7.17 -23.22 -1.12
C GLN A 146 -5.84 -23.23 -1.89
N ALA A 147 -5.88 -23.24 -3.21
CA ALA A 147 -4.69 -23.15 -4.05
C ALA A 147 -3.92 -21.85 -3.83
N ALA A 148 -4.60 -20.70 -3.71
CA ALA A 148 -3.98 -19.42 -3.41
C ALA A 148 -3.28 -19.42 -2.04
N CYS A 149 -3.94 -19.98 -1.01
CA CYS A 149 -3.34 -20.14 0.33
C CYS A 149 -2.11 -21.05 0.29
N GLY A 150 -2.16 -22.16 -0.45
CA GLY A 150 -1.04 -23.07 -0.63
C GLY A 150 0.16 -22.40 -1.33
N ARG A 151 -0.09 -21.67 -2.42
CA ARG A 151 0.96 -20.89 -3.12
C ARG A 151 1.61 -19.86 -2.21
N MET A 152 0.82 -19.12 -1.44
CA MET A 152 1.34 -18.15 -0.47
C MET A 152 2.23 -18.83 0.58
N ALA A 153 1.79 -19.96 1.17
CA ALA A 153 2.56 -20.70 2.17
C ALA A 153 3.90 -21.16 1.61
N GLY A 154 3.90 -21.80 0.44
CA GLY A 154 5.13 -22.27 -0.22
C GLY A 154 6.08 -21.11 -0.58
N TRP A 155 5.54 -19.98 -1.00
CA TRP A 155 6.37 -18.81 -1.32
C TRP A 155 7.00 -18.18 -0.07
N LEU A 156 6.27 -18.10 1.04
CA LEU A 156 6.81 -17.59 2.31
C LEU A 156 8.00 -18.40 2.80
N GLU A 157 7.93 -19.72 2.71
CA GLU A 157 9.03 -20.63 3.08
C GLU A 157 10.21 -20.50 2.11
N ALA A 158 9.96 -20.61 0.81
CA ALA A 158 11.00 -20.56 -0.24
C ALA A 158 11.80 -19.25 -0.22
N ARG A 159 11.20 -18.14 0.22
CA ARG A 159 11.84 -16.81 0.31
C ARG A 159 12.29 -16.42 1.71
N ALA A 160 12.25 -17.38 2.66
CA ALA A 160 12.69 -17.19 4.04
C ALA A 160 11.97 -16.03 4.77
N TRP A 161 10.67 -15.83 4.52
CA TRP A 161 9.83 -14.98 5.35
C TRP A 161 9.50 -15.65 6.67
N VAL A 162 9.43 -16.97 6.66
CA VAL A 162 9.22 -17.86 7.81
C VAL A 162 10.18 -19.04 7.72
N ASP A 163 10.41 -19.75 8.84
CA ASP A 163 11.15 -21.01 8.85
C ASP A 163 10.28 -22.17 8.29
N HIS A 164 10.86 -23.36 8.18
CA HIS A 164 10.17 -24.57 7.72
C HIS A 164 9.01 -25.01 8.63
N ARG A 165 8.86 -24.42 9.82
CA ARG A 165 7.72 -24.61 10.74
C ARG A 165 6.71 -23.47 10.63
N TYR A 166 6.89 -22.59 9.64
CA TYR A 166 6.12 -21.37 9.44
C TYR A 166 6.14 -20.44 10.67
N LEU A 167 7.31 -20.38 11.36
CA LEU A 167 7.54 -19.50 12.48
C LEU A 167 8.49 -18.37 12.07
N PRO A 168 8.19 -17.11 12.37
CA PRO A 168 9.22 -16.10 12.48
C PRO A 168 10.00 -16.41 13.77
N THR A 169 11.10 -17.16 13.66
CA THR A 169 11.93 -17.48 14.82
C THR A 169 12.64 -16.21 15.27
N GLU A 170 12.43 -15.83 16.52
CA GLU A 170 13.07 -14.66 17.12
C GLU A 170 14.60 -14.75 16.96
N GLY A 171 15.19 -13.65 16.48
CA GLY A 171 16.65 -13.57 16.28
C GLY A 171 17.21 -14.38 15.10
N ASP A 172 16.39 -15.02 14.26
CA ASP A 172 16.92 -15.72 13.08
C ASP A 172 17.32 -14.72 11.99
N VAL A 173 18.62 -14.42 11.95
CA VAL A 173 19.24 -13.49 10.99
C VAL A 173 19.07 -13.89 9.52
N ARG A 174 18.64 -15.12 9.24
CA ARG A 174 18.39 -15.61 7.88
C ARG A 174 17.04 -15.18 7.36
N LEU A 175 16.09 -14.85 8.22
CA LEU A 175 14.75 -14.46 7.81
C LEU A 175 14.74 -13.12 7.09
N ARG A 176 13.85 -13.01 6.11
CA ARG A 176 13.74 -11.85 5.21
C ARG A 176 13.53 -10.53 5.96
N VAL A 177 12.64 -10.50 6.94
CA VAL A 177 12.36 -9.31 7.75
C VAL A 177 13.62 -8.81 8.48
N HIS A 178 14.41 -9.73 9.06
CA HIS A 178 15.67 -9.37 9.74
C HIS A 178 16.71 -8.83 8.76
N ARG A 179 16.86 -9.47 7.58
CA ARG A 179 17.81 -9.00 6.55
C ARG A 179 17.45 -7.61 6.04
N MET A 180 16.16 -7.35 5.77
CA MET A 180 15.68 -6.00 5.42
C MET A 180 15.99 -5.00 6.52
N GLY A 181 15.70 -5.34 7.78
CA GLY A 181 16.01 -4.48 8.91
C GLY A 181 17.50 -4.15 9.03
N ARG A 182 18.39 -5.10 8.77
CA ARG A 182 19.85 -4.85 8.77
C ARG A 182 20.27 -3.93 7.63
N ALA A 183 19.84 -4.21 6.41
CA ALA A 183 20.13 -3.34 5.26
C ALA A 183 19.70 -1.90 5.54
N LEU A 184 18.47 -1.70 6.07
CA LEU A 184 17.96 -0.38 6.43
C LEU A 184 18.74 0.30 7.57
N ALA A 185 19.26 -0.47 8.55
CA ALA A 185 20.05 0.08 9.65
C ALA A 185 21.45 0.55 9.21
N ASP A 186 21.98 -0.05 8.14
CA ASP A 186 23.27 0.31 7.56
C ASP A 186 23.17 1.49 6.57
N GLU A 187 21.92 1.93 6.23
CA GLU A 187 21.66 3.04 5.31
C GLU A 187 21.97 4.42 5.87
N SER A 188 22.32 5.34 4.95
CA SER A 188 22.51 6.75 5.25
C SER A 188 21.21 7.54 5.08
N TRP A 189 20.58 7.89 6.20
CA TRP A 189 19.31 8.60 6.20
C TRP A 189 19.50 10.14 6.13
N PRO A 190 18.67 10.86 5.37
CA PRO A 190 18.74 12.30 5.29
C PRO A 190 18.35 12.98 6.62
N SER A 191 18.83 14.20 6.85
CA SER A 191 18.33 15.03 7.94
C SER A 191 16.83 15.34 7.76
N PRO A 192 16.07 15.62 8.84
CA PRO A 192 14.63 15.85 8.76
C PRO A 192 14.23 16.94 7.73
N ARG A 193 14.97 18.05 7.66
CA ARG A 193 14.71 19.12 6.69
C ARG A 193 14.94 18.68 5.24
N LYS A 194 16.04 17.95 5.00
CA LYS A 194 16.35 17.42 3.66
C LYS A 194 15.34 16.37 3.24
N GLU A 195 14.89 15.52 4.16
CA GLU A 195 13.84 14.53 3.94
C GLU A 195 12.50 15.19 3.53
N SER A 196 12.03 16.21 4.30
CA SER A 196 10.77 16.89 4.00
C SER A 196 10.79 17.53 2.60
N ARG A 197 11.89 18.18 2.21
CA ARG A 197 12.02 18.75 0.86
C ARG A 197 11.95 17.66 -0.22
N ARG A 198 12.70 16.57 -0.07
CA ARG A 198 12.70 15.47 -1.04
C ARG A 198 11.34 14.80 -1.15
N ILE A 199 10.60 14.68 -0.04
CA ILE A 199 9.23 14.16 -0.04
C ILE A 199 8.32 15.10 -0.85
N ALA A 200 8.40 16.40 -0.67
CA ALA A 200 7.58 17.36 -1.43
C ALA A 200 7.89 17.30 -2.93
N GLU A 201 9.18 17.29 -3.30
CA GLU A 201 9.62 17.10 -4.70
C GLU A 201 9.12 15.79 -5.30
N PHE A 202 9.21 14.68 -4.56
CA PHE A 202 8.67 13.38 -4.97
C PHE A 202 7.15 13.42 -5.19
N PHE A 203 6.38 14.01 -4.26
CA PHE A 203 4.93 14.11 -4.41
C PHE A 203 4.55 14.95 -5.64
N LEU A 204 5.22 16.06 -5.86
CA LEU A 204 4.99 16.90 -7.02
C LEU A 204 5.22 16.12 -8.32
N ASP A 205 6.33 15.40 -8.42
CA ASP A 205 6.63 14.53 -9.56
C ASP A 205 5.57 13.44 -9.74
N ARG A 206 5.15 12.76 -8.65
CA ARG A 206 4.13 11.71 -8.73
C ARG A 206 2.76 12.24 -9.16
N VAL A 207 2.34 13.40 -8.66
CA VAL A 207 1.08 14.03 -9.07
C VAL A 207 1.13 14.41 -10.55
N ARG A 208 2.20 15.06 -11.01
CA ARG A 208 2.37 15.45 -12.42
C ARG A 208 2.44 14.25 -13.36
N SER A 209 3.22 13.23 -13.00
CA SER A 209 3.33 12.01 -13.81
C SER A 209 2.01 11.22 -13.84
N THR A 210 1.23 11.24 -12.75
CA THR A 210 -0.11 10.65 -12.72
C THR A 210 -1.04 11.42 -13.64
N ASP A 211 -1.08 12.77 -13.59
CA ASP A 211 -1.92 13.60 -14.48
C ASP A 211 -1.61 13.33 -15.96
N ALA A 212 -0.34 13.22 -16.32
CA ALA A 212 0.07 12.88 -17.69
C ALA A 212 -0.39 11.48 -18.08
N ALA A 213 -0.19 10.48 -17.21
CA ALA A 213 -0.48 9.08 -17.51
C ALA A 213 -1.99 8.79 -17.65
N VAL A 214 -2.84 9.42 -16.83
CA VAL A 214 -4.30 9.16 -16.87
C VAL A 214 -4.96 9.60 -18.17
N ARG A 215 -4.34 10.51 -18.92
CA ARG A 215 -4.84 10.99 -20.23
C ARG A 215 -4.72 9.96 -21.33
N ALA A 216 -3.85 8.95 -21.16
CA ALA A 216 -3.55 7.93 -22.18
C ALA A 216 -4.27 6.60 -21.92
N LEU A 217 -5.07 6.49 -20.83
CA LEU A 217 -5.74 5.24 -20.48
C LEU A 217 -7.01 5.01 -21.28
N ASP A 218 -7.18 3.82 -21.79
CA ASP A 218 -8.45 3.32 -22.35
C ASP A 218 -9.32 2.78 -21.23
N LEU A 219 -10.34 3.52 -20.84
CA LEU A 219 -11.21 3.16 -19.72
C LEU A 219 -12.26 2.09 -20.06
N ASP A 220 -12.43 1.73 -21.33
CA ASP A 220 -13.28 0.61 -21.74
C ASP A 220 -12.64 -0.75 -21.40
N ASP A 221 -11.32 -0.80 -21.21
CA ASP A 221 -10.61 -1.93 -20.61
C ASP A 221 -10.65 -1.83 -19.07
N VAL A 222 -11.36 -2.76 -18.43
CA VAL A 222 -11.53 -2.73 -16.96
C VAL A 222 -10.23 -2.95 -16.23
N GLU A 223 -9.37 -3.86 -16.69
CA GLU A 223 -8.12 -4.22 -16.00
C GLU A 223 -6.99 -3.22 -16.31
N HIS A 224 -6.71 -2.95 -17.59
CA HIS A 224 -5.58 -2.09 -18.00
C HIS A 224 -5.93 -0.60 -18.07
N GLY A 225 -7.23 -0.27 -18.07
CA GLY A 225 -7.72 1.12 -18.08
C GLY A 225 -8.27 1.56 -16.74
N LEU A 226 -9.48 1.13 -16.40
CA LEU A 226 -10.18 1.57 -15.19
C LEU A 226 -9.45 1.19 -13.89
N HIS A 227 -9.01 -0.07 -13.78
CA HIS A 227 -8.23 -0.54 -12.61
C HIS A 227 -6.91 0.23 -12.50
N GLU A 228 -6.21 0.43 -13.63
CA GLU A 228 -4.93 1.15 -13.66
C GLU A 228 -5.09 2.62 -13.29
N LEU A 229 -6.14 3.31 -13.78
CA LEU A 229 -6.48 4.66 -13.36
C LEU A 229 -6.64 4.74 -11.84
N ARG A 230 -7.50 3.88 -11.29
CA ARG A 230 -7.74 3.82 -9.85
C ARG A 230 -6.46 3.52 -9.08
N ARG A 231 -5.63 2.58 -9.57
CA ARG A 231 -4.35 2.19 -8.94
C ARG A 231 -3.38 3.37 -8.87
N LYS A 232 -3.19 4.12 -9.97
CA LYS A 232 -2.32 5.31 -10.00
C LYS A 232 -2.78 6.37 -9.00
N LEU A 233 -4.06 6.68 -8.96
CA LEU A 233 -4.63 7.65 -8.01
C LEU A 233 -4.49 7.17 -6.55
N ARG A 234 -4.74 5.90 -6.28
CA ARG A 234 -4.61 5.31 -4.94
C ARG A 234 -3.19 5.39 -4.39
N TRP A 235 -2.17 5.29 -5.26
CA TRP A 235 -0.78 5.42 -4.81
C TRP A 235 -0.48 6.76 -4.18
N LEU A 236 -1.08 7.87 -4.63
CA LEU A 236 -0.91 9.18 -4.00
C LEU A 236 -1.41 9.16 -2.54
N SER A 237 -2.53 8.50 -2.26
CA SER A 237 -3.04 8.32 -0.90
C SER A 237 -2.16 7.39 -0.06
N ILE A 238 -1.67 6.29 -0.64
CA ILE A 238 -0.77 5.34 0.05
C ILE A 238 0.54 6.03 0.44
N TYR A 239 1.15 6.83 -0.44
CA TYR A 239 2.36 7.59 -0.10
C TYR A 239 2.11 8.53 1.08
N ALA A 240 0.99 9.29 1.07
CA ALA A 240 0.66 10.20 2.17
C ALA A 240 0.56 9.47 3.52
N THR A 241 -0.09 8.30 3.54
CA THR A 241 -0.26 7.49 4.76
C THR A 241 1.05 6.84 5.21
N SER A 242 1.83 6.25 4.28
CA SER A 242 3.06 5.52 4.59
C SER A 242 4.15 6.41 5.17
N LEU A 243 4.15 7.69 4.83
CA LEU A 243 5.13 8.67 5.29
C LEU A 243 4.90 9.16 6.74
N ASP A 244 3.93 8.59 7.44
CA ASP A 244 3.73 8.69 8.90
C ASP A 244 3.96 10.12 9.44
N GLY A 245 3.05 11.02 9.08
CA GLY A 245 3.02 12.41 9.53
C GLY A 245 3.94 13.38 8.79
N ALA A 246 4.78 12.93 7.84
CA ALA A 246 5.50 13.86 6.96
C ALA A 246 4.59 14.52 5.91
N VAL A 247 3.41 13.96 5.69
CA VAL A 247 2.34 14.56 4.91
C VAL A 247 1.13 14.75 5.83
N GLN A 248 0.51 15.91 5.80
CA GLN A 248 -0.67 16.25 6.60
C GLN A 248 -1.70 17.00 5.77
N LEU A 249 -2.95 16.98 6.22
CA LEU A 249 -4.00 17.74 5.59
C LEU A 249 -4.08 19.17 6.17
N ASP A 250 -4.13 20.16 5.28
CA ASP A 250 -4.52 21.51 5.64
C ASP A 250 -6.06 21.60 5.64
N THR A 251 -6.66 21.48 6.83
CA THR A 251 -8.09 21.55 7.03
C THR A 251 -8.64 22.99 7.00
N ALA A 252 -7.78 24.00 7.03
CA ALA A 252 -8.15 25.41 6.89
C ALA A 252 -8.32 25.83 5.42
N ALA A 253 -7.78 25.03 4.49
CA ALA A 253 -7.91 25.27 3.06
C ALA A 253 -9.38 25.27 2.62
N ARG A 254 -9.75 26.28 1.84
CA ARG A 254 -11.13 26.41 1.33
C ARG A 254 -11.36 25.50 0.13
N ALA A 255 -12.52 24.86 0.11
CA ALA A 255 -12.95 24.09 -1.05
C ALA A 255 -13.25 25.01 -2.24
N PRO A 256 -12.86 24.65 -3.47
CA PRO A 256 -13.29 25.33 -4.66
C PRO A 256 -14.84 25.34 -4.77
N LYS A 257 -15.38 26.37 -5.42
CA LYS A 257 -16.85 26.47 -5.64
C LYS A 257 -17.36 25.24 -6.43
N GLY A 258 -18.45 24.66 -5.96
CA GLY A 258 -19.09 23.51 -6.61
C GLY A 258 -18.52 22.12 -6.19
N TRP A 259 -17.56 22.08 -5.25
CA TRP A 259 -16.91 20.83 -4.81
C TRP A 259 -17.62 20.10 -3.66
N ALA A 260 -18.78 20.58 -3.21
CA ALA A 260 -19.53 19.94 -2.11
C ALA A 260 -19.79 18.44 -2.32
N ARG A 261 -19.95 17.99 -3.57
CA ARG A 261 -20.16 16.57 -3.93
C ARG A 261 -18.98 15.66 -3.54
N TYR A 262 -17.75 16.19 -3.45
CA TYR A 262 -16.54 15.44 -3.06
C TYR A 262 -16.34 15.40 -1.54
N LEU A 263 -17.06 16.24 -0.80
CA LEU A 263 -16.87 16.48 0.62
C LEU A 263 -18.01 15.88 1.45
N THR A 264 -18.50 14.73 1.03
CA THR A 264 -19.57 14.04 1.77
C THR A 264 -19.05 13.56 3.13
N PRO A 265 -19.91 13.44 4.16
CA PRO A 265 -19.50 12.91 5.46
C PRO A 265 -18.81 11.54 5.37
N ALA A 266 -19.24 10.68 4.44
CA ALA A 266 -18.63 9.38 4.21
C ALA A 266 -17.17 9.48 3.72
N VAL A 267 -16.84 10.49 2.92
CA VAL A 267 -15.49 10.75 2.45
C VAL A 267 -14.66 11.42 3.54
N VAL A 268 -15.17 12.51 4.13
CA VAL A 268 -14.43 13.32 5.12
C VAL A 268 -14.06 12.47 6.35
N ASN A 269 -14.97 11.61 6.82
CA ASN A 269 -14.77 10.75 7.99
C ASN A 269 -14.17 9.37 7.64
N ASN A 270 -13.75 9.16 6.39
CA ASN A 270 -13.15 7.89 6.01
C ASN A 270 -11.82 7.69 6.75
N PRO A 271 -11.58 6.55 7.42
CA PRO A 271 -10.32 6.29 8.13
C PRO A 271 -9.07 6.42 7.26
N PHE A 272 -9.16 6.16 5.96
CA PHE A 272 -8.04 6.35 5.03
C PHE A 272 -7.67 7.82 4.80
N ASN A 273 -8.53 8.77 5.21
CA ASN A 273 -8.25 10.21 5.15
C ASN A 273 -7.74 10.77 6.48
N ALA A 274 -7.62 9.94 7.52
CA ALA A 274 -7.00 10.30 8.78
C ALA A 274 -5.48 10.06 8.70
N LEU A 275 -4.74 11.04 8.18
CA LEU A 275 -3.28 10.94 8.11
C LEU A 275 -2.65 11.00 9.50
N PRO A 276 -1.57 10.23 9.76
CA PRO A 276 -0.85 10.26 11.03
C PRO A 276 -0.33 11.66 11.36
N LYS A 277 -0.31 12.01 12.65
CA LYS A 277 0.26 13.29 13.10
C LYS A 277 1.78 13.28 13.01
N GLY A 278 2.36 14.41 12.61
CA GLY A 278 3.83 14.58 12.57
C GLY A 278 4.44 14.64 13.96
N ASP A 279 5.72 14.30 14.05
CA ASP A 279 6.52 14.31 15.28
C ASP A 279 7.11 15.70 15.63
N GLY A 280 6.80 16.73 14.85
CA GLY A 280 7.27 18.09 15.04
C GLY A 280 8.75 18.35 14.71
N ARG A 281 9.52 17.32 14.29
CA ARG A 281 10.96 17.46 13.96
C ARG A 281 11.25 18.19 12.64
N ALA A 282 10.26 18.28 11.77
CA ALA A 282 10.33 19.06 10.52
C ALA A 282 8.93 19.44 10.05
N GLU A 283 8.84 20.50 9.24
CA GLU A 283 7.59 20.91 8.62
C GLU A 283 7.07 19.82 7.69
N PRO A 284 5.79 19.39 7.85
CA PRO A 284 5.18 18.43 6.97
C PRO A 284 4.78 19.08 5.63
N LEU A 285 4.73 18.28 4.56
CA LEU A 285 4.03 18.68 3.36
C LEU A 285 2.52 18.78 3.66
N ARG A 286 1.92 19.96 3.44
CA ARG A 286 0.50 20.23 3.70
C ARG A 286 -0.30 20.12 2.42
N LEU A 287 -1.16 19.10 2.34
CA LEU A 287 -2.08 18.94 1.22
C LEU A 287 -3.43 19.61 1.58
N PRO A 288 -3.99 20.47 0.71
CA PRO A 288 -5.33 21.02 0.95
C PRO A 288 -6.35 19.90 1.15
N ALA A 289 -6.98 19.82 2.32
CA ALA A 289 -7.92 18.78 2.66
C ALA A 289 -9.04 18.57 1.61
N PRO A 290 -9.65 19.64 1.03
CA PRO A 290 -10.66 19.47 0.00
C PRO A 290 -10.15 18.75 -1.27
N LEU A 291 -8.89 18.99 -1.67
CA LEU A 291 -8.29 18.32 -2.82
C LEU A 291 -8.03 16.83 -2.52
N PHE A 292 -7.51 16.52 -1.33
CA PHE A 292 -7.27 15.15 -0.90
C PHE A 292 -8.59 14.36 -0.75
N TYR A 293 -9.63 14.99 -0.22
CA TYR A 293 -10.97 14.38 -0.13
C TYR A 293 -11.56 14.12 -1.51
N ALA A 294 -11.39 15.02 -2.47
CA ALA A 294 -11.83 14.79 -3.85
C ALA A 294 -11.08 13.62 -4.51
N LEU A 295 -9.77 13.48 -4.23
CA LEU A 295 -8.98 12.32 -4.65
C LEU A 295 -9.53 11.03 -4.02
N SER A 296 -9.81 11.04 -2.72
CA SER A 296 -10.37 9.89 -2.01
C SER A 296 -11.77 9.50 -2.54
N TRP A 297 -12.62 10.50 -2.80
CA TRP A 297 -13.93 10.29 -3.44
C TRP A 297 -13.78 9.61 -4.80
N LEU A 298 -12.91 10.13 -5.66
CA LEU A 298 -12.66 9.58 -7.00
C LEU A 298 -12.18 8.13 -6.93
N ILE A 299 -11.24 7.81 -6.03
CA ILE A 299 -10.73 6.44 -5.82
C ILE A 299 -11.87 5.50 -5.41
N ALA A 300 -12.80 5.96 -4.56
CA ALA A 300 -13.95 5.18 -4.10
C ALA A 300 -14.95 4.91 -5.23
N GLU A 301 -15.33 5.94 -6.01
CA GLU A 301 -16.26 5.80 -7.13
C GLU A 301 -15.71 4.87 -8.21
N LEU A 302 -14.46 5.08 -8.64
CA LEU A 302 -13.79 4.18 -9.59
C LEU A 302 -13.67 2.75 -9.04
N GLY A 303 -13.46 2.62 -7.72
CA GLY A 303 -13.44 1.33 -7.05
C GLY A 303 -14.77 0.59 -7.15
N ALA A 304 -15.86 1.27 -6.87
CA ALA A 304 -17.21 0.69 -6.94
C ALA A 304 -17.55 0.22 -8.37
N LEU A 305 -17.21 1.01 -9.39
CA LEU A 305 -17.43 0.64 -10.80
C LEU A 305 -16.58 -0.58 -11.18
N LYS A 306 -15.28 -0.53 -10.87
CA LYS A 306 -14.34 -1.63 -11.14
C LYS A 306 -14.82 -2.93 -10.47
N ASP A 307 -15.20 -2.87 -9.18
CA ASP A 307 -15.63 -4.05 -8.44
C ASP A 307 -16.88 -4.68 -9.06
N ARG A 308 -17.87 -3.89 -9.47
CA ARG A 308 -19.08 -4.41 -10.14
C ARG A 308 -18.76 -5.07 -11.47
N ALA A 309 -17.94 -4.45 -12.32
CA ALA A 309 -17.54 -5.02 -13.60
C ALA A 309 -16.73 -6.31 -13.41
N GLN A 310 -15.75 -6.29 -12.51
CA GLN A 310 -14.92 -7.47 -12.20
C GLN A 310 -15.77 -8.64 -11.70
N TRP A 311 -16.78 -8.39 -10.83
CA TRP A 311 -17.66 -9.47 -10.37
C TRP A 311 -18.48 -10.07 -11.49
N THR A 312 -18.95 -9.27 -12.44
CA THR A 312 -19.66 -9.76 -13.63
C THR A 312 -18.80 -10.71 -14.44
N GLU A 313 -17.53 -10.33 -14.69
CA GLU A 313 -16.56 -11.16 -15.42
C GLU A 313 -16.18 -12.43 -14.65
N VAL A 314 -15.88 -12.32 -13.36
CA VAL A 314 -15.50 -13.46 -12.52
C VAL A 314 -16.61 -14.51 -12.47
N VAL A 315 -17.86 -14.07 -12.33
CA VAL A 315 -19.00 -15.00 -12.33
C VAL A 315 -19.20 -15.63 -13.71
N ALA A 316 -19.07 -14.86 -14.79
CA ALA A 316 -19.18 -15.39 -16.14
C ALA A 316 -18.14 -16.49 -16.41
N HIS A 317 -16.86 -16.19 -16.18
CA HIS A 317 -15.76 -17.12 -16.40
C HIS A 317 -15.83 -18.35 -15.47
N GLY A 318 -16.21 -18.15 -14.20
CA GLY A 318 -16.35 -19.26 -13.26
C GLY A 318 -17.49 -20.20 -13.60
N LEU A 319 -18.65 -19.69 -14.08
CA LEU A 319 -19.77 -20.50 -14.58
C LEU A 319 -19.35 -21.30 -15.81
N ASP A 320 -18.65 -20.69 -16.75
CA ASP A 320 -18.13 -21.38 -17.93
C ASP A 320 -17.16 -22.50 -17.54
N ALA A 321 -16.24 -22.23 -16.63
CA ALA A 321 -15.23 -23.17 -16.14
C ALA A 321 -15.85 -24.41 -15.47
N VAL A 322 -17.09 -24.32 -14.91
CA VAL A 322 -17.78 -25.43 -14.29
C VAL A 322 -18.87 -26.03 -15.16
N GLY A 323 -18.91 -25.71 -16.46
CA GLY A 323 -19.87 -26.25 -17.42
C GLY A 323 -21.28 -25.66 -17.31
N LEU A 324 -21.42 -24.48 -16.70
CA LEU A 324 -22.69 -23.75 -16.54
C LEU A 324 -22.72 -22.45 -17.36
N GLY A 325 -21.98 -22.37 -18.45
CA GLY A 325 -21.82 -21.15 -19.28
C GLY A 325 -23.13 -20.61 -19.87
N ASP A 326 -24.19 -21.40 -19.99
CA ASP A 326 -25.53 -20.95 -20.38
C ASP A 326 -26.19 -20.04 -19.31
N ALA A 327 -25.76 -20.12 -18.06
CA ALA A 327 -26.29 -19.34 -16.98
C ALA A 327 -25.71 -17.89 -17.08
N LYS A 328 -26.59 -16.93 -17.34
CA LYS A 328 -26.15 -15.51 -17.51
C LYS A 328 -25.92 -14.87 -16.16
N PRO A 329 -24.75 -14.21 -15.96
CA PRO A 329 -24.43 -13.47 -14.72
C PRO A 329 -25.54 -12.51 -14.28
N LYS A 330 -26.16 -11.79 -15.21
CA LYS A 330 -27.26 -10.84 -14.92
C LYS A 330 -28.45 -11.52 -14.22
N ARG A 331 -28.75 -12.78 -14.51
CA ARG A 331 -29.84 -13.50 -13.85
C ARG A 331 -29.50 -13.85 -12.39
N LEU A 332 -28.22 -14.06 -12.10
CA LEU A 332 -27.73 -14.44 -10.78
C LEU A 332 -27.39 -13.25 -9.91
N LEU A 333 -26.79 -12.21 -10.49
CA LEU A 333 -26.30 -11.02 -9.78
C LEU A 333 -27.33 -9.87 -9.77
N GLY A 334 -28.35 -9.91 -10.62
CA GLY A 334 -29.36 -8.83 -10.72
C GLY A 334 -28.72 -7.46 -10.97
N ASP A 335 -29.08 -6.48 -10.15
CA ASP A 335 -28.59 -5.10 -10.24
C ASP A 335 -27.10 -4.93 -9.89
N ALA A 336 -26.45 -5.97 -9.32
CA ALA A 336 -25.01 -5.96 -9.09
C ALA A 336 -24.20 -6.13 -10.38
N THR A 337 -24.86 -6.56 -11.49
CA THR A 337 -24.21 -6.68 -12.79
C THR A 337 -23.83 -5.32 -13.37
N LEU A 338 -22.62 -5.22 -13.92
CA LEU A 338 -22.17 -4.08 -14.69
C LEU A 338 -21.24 -4.58 -15.81
N GLU A 339 -21.62 -4.34 -17.04
CA GLU A 339 -20.78 -4.70 -18.17
C GLU A 339 -19.53 -3.81 -18.24
N ALA A 340 -18.38 -4.36 -18.65
CA ALA A 340 -17.10 -3.66 -18.71
C ALA A 340 -17.20 -2.31 -19.47
N ARG A 341 -17.83 -2.30 -20.65
CA ARG A 341 -18.01 -1.12 -21.45
C ARG A 341 -18.87 -0.02 -20.75
N GLU A 342 -19.89 -0.43 -20.01
CA GLU A 342 -20.72 0.51 -19.23
C GLU A 342 -19.93 1.09 -18.07
N ALA A 343 -19.16 0.25 -17.36
CA ALA A 343 -18.24 0.69 -16.30
C ALA A 343 -17.23 1.70 -16.84
N GLY A 344 -16.63 1.45 -18.00
CA GLY A 344 -15.70 2.34 -18.67
C GLY A 344 -16.32 3.71 -18.99
N LYS A 345 -17.52 3.73 -19.57
CA LYS A 345 -18.25 4.99 -19.84
C LYS A 345 -18.53 5.80 -18.59
N LEU A 346 -19.00 5.16 -17.52
CA LEU A 346 -19.26 5.82 -16.24
C LEU A 346 -17.97 6.36 -15.62
N ALA A 347 -16.92 5.55 -15.61
CA ALA A 347 -15.59 5.96 -15.14
C ALA A 347 -15.03 7.12 -15.96
N GLY A 348 -15.18 7.10 -17.29
CA GLY A 348 -14.78 8.17 -18.18
C GLY A 348 -15.49 9.48 -17.86
N ALA A 349 -16.80 9.45 -17.64
CA ALA A 349 -17.56 10.65 -17.27
C ALA A 349 -17.11 11.23 -15.90
N ILE A 350 -16.87 10.37 -14.92
CA ILE A 350 -16.36 10.76 -13.60
C ILE A 350 -14.95 11.35 -13.72
N ALA A 351 -14.07 10.69 -14.45
CA ALA A 351 -12.69 11.14 -14.66
C ALA A 351 -12.65 12.47 -15.43
N GLN A 352 -13.43 12.59 -16.52
CA GLN A 352 -13.57 13.83 -17.29
C GLN A 352 -13.94 15.00 -16.39
N LYS A 353 -14.96 14.81 -15.54
CA LYS A 353 -15.41 15.87 -14.65
C LYS A 353 -14.37 16.22 -13.58
N THR A 354 -13.78 15.22 -12.92
CA THR A 354 -12.95 15.45 -11.74
C THR A 354 -11.51 15.83 -12.11
N LEU A 355 -10.89 15.09 -13.05
CA LEU A 355 -9.49 15.28 -13.39
C LEU A 355 -9.28 16.41 -14.40
N PHE A 356 -10.19 16.58 -15.38
CA PHE A 356 -9.96 17.51 -16.49
C PHE A 356 -10.74 18.82 -16.35
N GLU A 357 -12.04 18.79 -16.02
CA GLU A 357 -12.82 20.04 -15.85
C GLU A 357 -12.52 20.70 -14.50
N ASP A 358 -12.56 19.94 -13.41
CA ASP A 358 -12.29 20.46 -12.07
C ASP A 358 -10.78 20.56 -11.79
N LYS A 359 -9.92 19.98 -12.65
CA LYS A 359 -8.47 20.05 -12.61
C LYS A 359 -7.88 19.58 -11.27
N LEU A 360 -8.37 18.45 -10.75
CA LEU A 360 -7.96 17.95 -9.42
C LEU A 360 -6.45 17.81 -9.28
N LEU A 361 -5.79 17.07 -10.19
CA LEU A 361 -4.35 16.83 -10.11
C LEU A 361 -3.50 18.08 -10.39
N PRO A 362 -3.80 18.93 -11.40
CA PRO A 362 -3.12 20.22 -11.57
C PRO A 362 -3.19 21.11 -10.32
N ARG A 363 -4.36 21.26 -9.69
CA ARG A 363 -4.51 22.05 -8.47
C ARG A 363 -3.73 21.46 -7.28
N LEU A 364 -3.69 20.14 -7.18
CA LEU A 364 -2.88 19.47 -6.16
C LEU A 364 -1.38 19.73 -6.39
N ALA A 365 -0.92 19.66 -7.64
CA ALA A 365 0.46 19.96 -8.01
C ALA A 365 0.82 21.42 -7.69
N GLU A 366 -0.03 22.40 -8.03
CA GLU A 366 0.16 23.82 -7.70
C GLU A 366 0.30 24.05 -6.19
N ALA A 367 -0.56 23.39 -5.39
CA ALA A 367 -0.53 23.51 -3.93
C ALA A 367 0.75 22.89 -3.31
N ILE A 368 1.31 21.85 -3.91
CA ILE A 368 2.59 21.26 -3.48
C ILE A 368 3.75 22.13 -3.92
N GLU A 369 3.75 22.62 -5.17
CA GLU A 369 4.81 23.46 -5.74
C GLU A 369 5.01 24.74 -4.94
N ALA A 370 3.96 25.31 -4.38
CA ALA A 370 4.03 26.48 -3.51
C ALA A 370 4.80 26.22 -2.18
N GLN A 371 5.16 24.96 -1.87
CA GLN A 371 5.85 24.55 -0.65
C GLN A 371 7.25 23.99 -0.91
N VAL A 372 7.68 23.82 -2.18
CA VAL A 372 9.00 23.34 -2.59
C VAL A 372 9.95 24.52 -2.81
#